data_29fe425e3c69d862dbc396be6367318c
#
_entry.id   29fe425e3c69d862dbc396be6367318c
#
_cell.length_a   1.000
_cell.length_b   1.000
_cell.length_c   1.000
_cell.angle_alpha   90.00
_cell.angle_beta   90.00
_cell.angle_gamma   90.00
#
_symmetry.space_group_name_H-M   'P 1'
#
loop_
_entity.id
_entity.type
_entity.pdbx_description
1 polymer ?
#
loop_
_entity_poly.entity_id
_entity_poly.type
_entity_poly.pdbx_seq_one_letter_code
_entity_poly.pdbx_strand_id
1 'polypeptide(L)' 'MKVEIKMEKATKNTIKFNEVLENELSAPKIGSLYVQKATLGNLGWSEGATLVVDLKVLKEQ' A
#
# COMPACT_ATOMS: atom_id res chain seq x y z
N MET A 1 7.98 -2.57 -10.56
CA MET A 1 7.70 -3.61 -9.56
C MET A 1 6.39 -3.27 -8.85
N LYS A 2 5.45 -4.19 -8.90
CA LYS A 2 4.15 -3.97 -8.26
C LYS A 2 4.09 -4.73 -6.94
N VAL A 3 3.57 -4.05 -5.92
CA VAL A 3 3.46 -4.60 -4.57
C VAL A 3 2.01 -4.46 -4.13
N GLU A 4 1.43 -5.55 -3.63
CA GLU A 4 0.08 -5.55 -3.10
C GLU A 4 0.13 -5.26 -1.61
N ILE A 5 -0.73 -4.36 -1.17
CA ILE A 5 -0.84 -4.01 0.24
C ILE A 5 -2.31 -4.06 0.66
N LYS A 6 -2.52 -4.40 1.93
CA LYS A 6 -3.86 -4.49 2.51
C LYS A 6 -3.95 -3.68 3.78
N MET A 7 -5.15 -3.19 4.06
CA MET A 7 -5.40 -2.38 5.25
C MET A 7 -5.10 -3.16 6.52
N GLU A 8 -4.35 -2.51 7.43
CA GLU A 8 -4.16 -3.01 8.77
C GLU A 8 -5.08 -2.28 9.74
N LYS A 9 -5.04 -0.94 9.72
CA LYS A 9 -5.87 -0.13 10.59
C LYS A 9 -6.07 1.26 10.02
N ALA A 10 -7.13 1.92 10.47
CA ALA A 10 -7.41 3.31 10.11
C ALA A 10 -6.96 4.21 11.24
N THR A 11 -6.42 5.37 10.87
CA THR A 11 -6.16 6.47 11.79
C THR A 11 -7.13 7.60 11.47
N LYS A 12 -6.95 8.78 12.07
CA LYS A 12 -7.87 9.90 11.84
C LYS A 12 -7.92 10.32 10.36
N ASN A 13 -6.78 10.47 9.72
CA ASN A 13 -6.69 11.00 8.35
C ASN A 13 -6.08 10.02 7.36
N THR A 14 -5.52 8.91 7.84
CA THR A 14 -4.82 7.96 6.98
C THR A 14 -5.27 6.54 7.26
N ILE A 15 -4.89 5.64 6.37
CA ILE A 15 -5.04 4.22 6.58
C ILE A 15 -3.65 3.60 6.46
N LYS A 16 -3.29 2.78 7.45
CA LYS A 16 -2.05 2.04 7.43
C LYS A 16 -2.26 0.73 6.68
N PHE A 17 -1.42 0.50 5.69
CA PHE A 17 -1.43 -0.73 4.91
C PHE A 17 -0.19 -1.55 5.22
N ASN A 18 -0.34 -2.85 5.17
CA ASN A 18 0.79 -3.76 5.26
C ASN A 18 0.92 -4.53 3.95
N GLU A 19 2.15 -4.77 3.56
CA GLU A 19 2.46 -5.56 2.37
C GLU A 19 1.97 -6.99 2.53
N VAL A 20 1.38 -7.53 1.45
CA VAL A 20 0.97 -8.93 1.41
C VAL A 20 2.20 -9.76 1.03
N LEU A 21 2.63 -10.63 1.94
CA LEU A 21 3.78 -11.49 1.71
C LEU A 21 3.32 -12.87 1.26
N GLU A 22 4.06 -13.46 0.32
CA GLU A 22 3.73 -14.79 -0.21
C GLU A 22 3.89 -15.88 0.84
N ASN A 23 4.87 -15.72 1.72
CA ASN A 23 5.12 -16.66 2.81
C ASN A 23 5.93 -15.96 3.90
N GLU A 24 6.10 -16.65 5.05
CA GLU A 24 6.80 -16.08 6.20
C GLU A 24 8.28 -15.79 5.95
N LEU A 25 8.86 -16.45 4.96
CA LEU A 25 10.28 -16.29 4.64
C LEU A 25 10.51 -15.17 3.64
N SER A 26 9.47 -14.63 3.05
CA SER A 26 9.60 -13.54 2.08
C SER A 26 9.98 -12.24 2.77
N ALA A 27 10.99 -11.55 2.26
CA ALA A 27 11.37 -10.25 2.76
C ALA A 27 10.39 -9.20 2.20
N PRO A 28 9.90 -8.28 3.03
CA PRO A 28 9.02 -7.22 2.53
C PRO A 28 9.79 -6.24 1.64
N LYS A 29 9.12 -5.77 0.60
CA LYS A 29 9.69 -4.77 -0.31
C LYS A 29 9.43 -3.35 0.18
N ILE A 30 8.31 -3.14 0.84
CA ILE A 30 7.91 -1.85 1.41
C ILE A 30 7.73 -1.98 2.92
N GLY A 31 7.07 -3.03 3.36
CA GLY A 31 6.65 -3.23 4.74
C GLY A 31 5.31 -2.57 4.99
N SER A 32 5.30 -1.36 5.52
CA SER A 32 4.08 -0.64 5.82
C SER A 32 4.05 0.69 5.07
N LEU A 33 2.84 1.14 4.75
CA LEU A 33 2.64 2.40 4.05
C LEU A 33 1.38 3.08 4.58
N TYR A 34 1.48 4.38 4.83
CA TYR A 34 0.34 5.20 5.24
C TYR A 34 -0.15 6.01 4.05
N VAL A 35 -1.44 5.91 3.76
CA VAL A 35 -2.06 6.63 2.64
C VAL A 35 -3.19 7.48 3.16
N GLN A 36 -3.28 8.72 2.68
CA GLN A 36 -4.33 9.65 3.07
C GLN A 36 -5.69 9.12 2.63
N LYS A 37 -6.70 9.27 3.50
CA LYS A 37 -8.06 8.82 3.19
C LYS A 37 -8.64 9.54 1.96
N ALA A 38 -8.30 10.82 1.79
CA ALA A 38 -8.75 11.58 0.62
C ALA A 38 -8.21 10.97 -0.68
N THR A 39 -6.94 10.55 -0.68
CA THR A 39 -6.33 9.90 -1.84
C THR A 39 -7.03 8.59 -2.16
N LEU A 40 -7.32 7.80 -1.13
CA LEU A 40 -8.01 6.52 -1.29
C LEU A 40 -9.40 6.71 -1.88
N GLY A 41 -10.11 7.74 -1.43
CA GLY A 41 -11.42 8.08 -1.98
C GLY A 41 -11.34 8.41 -3.47
N ASN A 42 -10.31 9.16 -3.86
CA ASN A 42 -10.11 9.51 -5.27
C ASN A 42 -9.78 8.29 -6.13
N LEU A 43 -9.13 7.28 -5.55
CA LEU A 43 -8.80 6.04 -6.25
C LEU A 43 -9.96 5.07 -6.33
N GLY A 44 -11.01 5.31 -5.55
CA GLY A 44 -12.13 4.39 -5.47
C GLY A 44 -11.87 3.17 -4.58
N TRP A 45 -10.88 3.27 -3.69
CA TRP A 45 -10.59 2.20 -2.75
C TRP A 45 -11.69 2.10 -1.70
N SER A 46 -12.05 0.87 -1.33
CA SER A 46 -12.98 0.61 -0.23
C SER A 46 -12.39 -0.45 0.68
N GLU A 47 -12.92 -0.50 1.91
CA GLU A 47 -12.45 -1.45 2.91
C GLU A 47 -12.58 -2.88 2.40
N GLY A 48 -11.50 -3.64 2.55
CA GLY A 48 -11.42 -4.99 2.03
C GLY A 48 -10.74 -5.11 0.68
N ALA A 49 -10.58 -4.00 -0.04
CA ALA A 49 -9.91 -4.03 -1.34
C ALA A 49 -8.39 -4.00 -1.17
N THR A 50 -7.70 -4.74 -2.04
CA THR A 50 -6.24 -4.72 -2.08
C THR A 50 -5.77 -3.49 -2.87
N LEU A 51 -4.78 -2.79 -2.32
CA LEU A 51 -4.18 -1.65 -3.00
C LEU A 51 -2.88 -2.09 -3.65
N VAL A 52 -2.61 -1.62 -4.85
CA VAL A 52 -1.37 -1.95 -5.57
C VAL A 52 -0.50 -0.71 -5.65
N VAL A 53 0.76 -0.86 -5.27
CA VAL A 53 1.78 0.19 -5.35
C VAL A 53 2.80 -0.22 -6.40
N ASP A 54 3.11 0.67 -7.32
CA ASP A 54 4.12 0.42 -8.34
C ASP A 54 5.41 1.17 -7.97
N LEU A 55 6.45 0.39 -7.69
CA LEU A 55 7.77 0.93 -7.32
C LEU A 55 8.67 0.95 -8.54
N LYS A 56 9.18 2.11 -8.86
CA LYS A 56 10.15 2.25 -9.94
C LYS A 56 11.01 3.48 -9.70
N VAL A 57 12.18 3.46 -10.27
CA VAL A 57 13.10 4.60 -10.16
C VAL A 57 12.85 5.53 -11.34
N LEU A 58 12.59 6.79 -11.01
CA LEU A 58 12.51 7.82 -12.04
C LEU A 58 13.93 8.31 -12.30
N LYS A 59 14.40 8.12 -13.50
CA LYS A 59 15.73 8.58 -13.89
C LYS A 59 15.60 9.87 -14.68
N GLU A 60 16.28 10.91 -14.20
CA GLU A 60 16.35 12.18 -14.91
C GLU A 60 17.60 12.19 -15.78
N GLN A 61 17.49 12.83 -16.90
CA GLN A 61 18.61 12.95 -17.82
C GLN A 61 19.09 14.39 -17.87
#